data_f98d6338fc94cab20518757f3b2c5166
#
_entry.id   f98d6338fc94cab20518757f3b2c5166
#
_cell.length_a   1.000
_cell.length_b   1.000
_cell.length_c   1.000
_cell.angle_alpha   90.00
_cell.angle_beta   90.00
_cell.angle_gamma   90.00
#
_symmetry.space_group_name_H-M   'P 1'
#
loop_
_entity.id
_entity.type
_entity.pdbx_description
1 polymer ?
#
loop_
_entity_poly.entity_id
_entity_poly.type
_entity_poly.pdbx_seq_one_letter_code
_entity_poly.pdbx_strand_id
1 'polypeptide(L)'
;VVLEIIGVFFGFLSVWFAKKGNIWVYPTGIISTILFVYLLWHYVLWGDMLINAYYTAMSIYGWVLWAKNAHNNVITISRTTSRDWYICAGLGLFSLTFVTTVYYLKPFIQNNFSMEGVALGFEHFLPTEYVDVFTTAIFLVGMWLMAKRKIENWIFWIVGDFISVPLYLKKGMLFTSFQYLLFTIIAIMGYIEWKRHLRNTPVPSQK
;
A
#
# COMPACT_ATOMS: atom_id res chain seq x y z
N VAL A 1 -22.43 0.06 -3.44
CA VAL A 1 -22.09 -0.05 -4.88
C VAL A 1 -21.59 1.29 -5.42
N VAL A 2 -22.34 2.41 -5.37
CA VAL A 2 -21.90 3.69 -5.97
C VAL A 2 -20.62 4.23 -5.34
N LEU A 3 -20.51 4.27 -4.02
CA LEU A 3 -19.31 4.73 -3.31
C LEU A 3 -18.08 3.83 -3.59
N GLU A 4 -18.32 2.54 -3.76
CA GLU A 4 -17.28 1.58 -4.11
C GLU A 4 -16.73 1.86 -5.51
N ILE A 5 -17.59 2.07 -6.51
CA ILE A 5 -17.18 2.44 -7.87
C ILE A 5 -16.38 3.73 -7.87
N ILE A 6 -16.84 4.75 -7.13
CA ILE A 6 -16.11 6.02 -6.98
C ILE A 6 -14.75 5.79 -6.33
N GLY A 7 -14.70 5.00 -5.24
CA GLY A 7 -13.45 4.67 -4.55
C GLY A 7 -12.45 3.97 -5.47
N VAL A 8 -12.89 2.97 -6.23
CA VAL A 8 -12.08 2.25 -7.22
C VAL A 8 -11.58 3.19 -8.31
N PHE A 9 -12.45 4.03 -8.87
CA PHE A 9 -12.07 5.00 -9.90
C PHE A 9 -10.96 5.96 -9.42
N PHE A 10 -11.12 6.54 -8.24
CA PHE A 10 -10.10 7.41 -7.65
C PHE A 10 -8.81 6.65 -7.30
N GLY A 11 -8.90 5.37 -6.93
CA GLY A 11 -7.76 4.48 -6.74
C GLY A 11 -6.95 4.31 -8.02
N PHE A 12 -7.60 4.01 -9.14
CA PHE A 12 -6.93 3.94 -10.45
C PHE A 12 -6.30 5.26 -10.87
N LEU A 13 -7.00 6.39 -10.68
CA LEU A 13 -6.45 7.71 -10.96
C LEU A 13 -5.20 7.98 -10.11
N SER A 14 -5.20 7.61 -8.83
CA SER A 14 -4.06 7.77 -7.94
C SER A 14 -2.84 7.02 -8.46
N VAL A 15 -2.98 5.75 -8.79
CA VAL A 15 -1.86 4.95 -9.32
C VAL A 15 -1.38 5.48 -10.67
N TRP A 16 -2.28 5.96 -11.51
CA TRP A 16 -1.93 6.60 -12.79
C TRP A 16 -1.13 7.89 -12.59
N PHE A 17 -1.52 8.75 -11.65
CA PHE A 17 -0.77 9.95 -11.32
C PHE A 17 0.57 9.63 -10.66
N ALA A 18 0.64 8.58 -9.81
CA ALA A 18 1.89 8.10 -9.24
C ALA A 18 2.90 7.72 -10.32
N LYS A 19 2.47 6.95 -11.33
CA LYS A 19 3.28 6.58 -12.48
C LYS A 19 3.88 7.81 -13.17
N LYS A 20 3.10 8.87 -13.35
CA LYS A 20 3.55 10.13 -13.97
C LYS A 20 4.39 11.02 -13.03
N GLY A 21 4.61 10.61 -11.78
CA GLY A 21 5.26 11.45 -10.77
C GLY A 21 4.48 12.73 -10.44
N ASN A 22 3.17 12.71 -10.61
CA ASN A 22 2.31 13.88 -10.42
C ASN A 22 1.77 13.92 -8.99
N ILE A 23 1.77 15.12 -8.37
CA ILE A 23 1.30 15.33 -6.99
C ILE A 23 -0.18 14.95 -6.78
N TRP A 24 -0.99 14.92 -7.83
CA TRP A 24 -2.39 14.52 -7.77
C TRP A 24 -2.60 13.06 -7.32
N VAL A 25 -1.53 12.25 -7.25
CA VAL A 25 -1.55 10.93 -6.62
C VAL A 25 -2.12 10.98 -5.21
N TYR A 26 -1.79 12.01 -4.43
CA TYR A 26 -2.22 12.10 -3.04
C TYR A 26 -3.69 12.50 -2.88
N PRO A 27 -4.20 13.60 -3.46
CA PRO A 27 -5.62 13.92 -3.36
C PRO A 27 -6.53 12.79 -3.84
N THR A 28 -6.21 12.18 -4.99
CA THR A 28 -7.00 11.08 -5.53
C THR A 28 -6.91 9.83 -4.65
N GLY A 29 -5.72 9.52 -4.13
CA GLY A 29 -5.53 8.42 -3.18
C GLY A 29 -6.27 8.62 -1.87
N ILE A 30 -6.27 9.83 -1.30
CA ILE A 30 -7.00 10.18 -0.08
C ILE A 30 -8.50 9.98 -0.27
N ILE A 31 -9.07 10.46 -1.39
CA ILE A 31 -10.50 10.25 -1.68
C ILE A 31 -10.82 8.75 -1.73
N SER A 32 -10.03 7.98 -2.47
CA SER A 32 -10.21 6.54 -2.58
C SER A 32 -10.15 5.85 -1.22
N THR A 33 -9.08 6.07 -0.47
CA THR A 33 -8.85 5.35 0.80
C THR A 33 -9.84 5.74 1.90
N ILE A 34 -10.27 7.01 1.98
CA ILE A 34 -11.32 7.44 2.91
C ILE A 34 -12.66 6.75 2.58
N LEU A 35 -13.03 6.66 1.30
CA LEU A 35 -14.24 5.96 0.89
C LEU A 35 -14.16 4.47 1.25
N PHE A 36 -13.00 3.83 1.07
CA PHE A 36 -12.81 2.44 1.47
C PHE A 36 -12.80 2.27 3.00
N VAL A 37 -12.21 3.18 3.78
CA VAL A 37 -12.31 3.16 5.25
C VAL A 37 -13.78 3.17 5.68
N TYR A 38 -14.58 4.06 5.10
CA TYR A 38 -16.01 4.15 5.40
C TYR A 38 -16.77 2.87 5.03
N LEU A 39 -16.56 2.34 3.82
CA LEU A 39 -17.20 1.11 3.36
C LEU A 39 -16.80 -0.10 4.21
N LEU A 40 -15.51 -0.26 4.48
CA LEU A 40 -14.97 -1.39 5.24
C LEU A 40 -15.42 -1.37 6.72
N TRP A 41 -15.61 -0.18 7.29
CA TRP A 41 -16.27 -0.01 8.58
C TRP A 41 -17.68 -0.62 8.59
N HIS A 42 -18.48 -0.31 7.58
CA HIS A 42 -19.85 -0.82 7.47
C HIS A 42 -19.91 -2.33 7.20
N TYR A 43 -18.90 -2.89 6.52
CA TYR A 43 -18.79 -4.32 6.27
C TYR A 43 -18.10 -5.09 7.39
N VAL A 44 -17.71 -4.41 8.50
CA VAL A 44 -17.04 -5.03 9.65
C VAL A 44 -15.69 -5.68 9.26
N LEU A 45 -15.02 -5.16 8.25
CA LEU A 45 -13.71 -5.59 7.75
C LEU A 45 -12.61 -4.71 8.35
N TRP A 46 -12.37 -4.87 9.66
CA TRP A 46 -11.49 -4.02 10.45
C TRP A 46 -10.03 -4.01 9.98
N GLY A 47 -9.50 -5.17 9.55
CA GLY A 47 -8.12 -5.29 9.07
C GLY A 47 -7.88 -4.43 7.83
N ASP A 48 -8.70 -4.60 6.81
CA ASP A 48 -8.62 -3.84 5.56
C ASP A 48 -8.90 -2.35 5.78
N MET A 49 -9.80 -2.03 6.73
CA MET A 49 -10.07 -0.65 7.14
C MET A 49 -8.83 0.02 7.72
N LEU A 50 -8.09 -0.65 8.62
CA LEU A 50 -6.87 -0.12 9.22
C LEU A 50 -5.76 0.10 8.19
N ILE A 51 -5.63 -0.80 7.21
CA ILE A 51 -4.67 -0.63 6.09
C ILE A 51 -5.03 0.60 5.27
N ASN A 52 -6.31 0.79 4.93
CA ASN A 52 -6.76 1.97 4.19
C ASN A 52 -6.61 3.26 5.00
N ALA A 53 -6.82 3.23 6.31
CA ALA A 53 -6.55 4.35 7.20
C ALA A 53 -5.05 4.70 7.20
N TYR A 54 -4.16 3.70 7.25
CA TYR A 54 -2.72 3.90 7.09
C TYR A 54 -2.39 4.54 5.73
N TYR A 55 -2.96 4.06 4.63
CA TYR A 55 -2.75 4.66 3.31
C TYR A 55 -3.23 6.11 3.24
N THR A 56 -4.35 6.44 3.89
CA THR A 56 -4.82 7.81 4.01
C THR A 56 -3.80 8.70 4.73
N ALA A 57 -3.33 8.25 5.89
CA ALA A 57 -2.31 8.99 6.67
C ALA A 57 -1.01 9.18 5.89
N MET A 58 -0.53 8.13 5.21
CA MET A 58 0.67 8.20 4.39
C MET A 58 0.49 9.05 3.14
N SER A 59 -0.71 9.10 2.56
CA SER A 59 -1.01 9.99 1.45
C SER A 59 -0.97 11.46 1.89
N ILE A 60 -1.51 11.78 3.06
CA ILE A 60 -1.41 13.13 3.63
C ILE A 60 0.05 13.49 3.90
N TYR A 61 0.81 12.59 4.54
CA TYR A 61 2.23 12.80 4.80
C TYR A 61 3.04 13.01 3.50
N GLY A 62 2.83 12.16 2.52
CA GLY A 62 3.48 12.28 1.20
C GLY A 62 3.11 13.57 0.49
N TRP A 63 1.83 13.98 0.55
CA TRP A 63 1.38 15.25 -0.04
C TRP A 63 2.09 16.44 0.58
N VAL A 64 2.13 16.52 1.92
CA VAL A 64 2.85 17.60 2.64
C VAL A 64 4.33 17.60 2.27
N LEU A 65 4.97 16.44 2.21
CA LEU A 65 6.37 16.30 1.85
C LEU A 65 6.65 16.77 0.41
N TRP A 66 5.80 16.39 -0.53
CA TRP A 66 5.92 16.79 -1.93
C TRP A 66 5.63 18.27 -2.12
N ALA A 67 4.60 18.82 -1.46
CA ALA A 67 4.25 20.24 -1.54
C ALA A 67 5.37 21.14 -1.01
N LYS A 68 6.03 20.77 0.08
CA LYS A 68 7.17 21.51 0.62
C LYS A 68 8.36 21.54 -0.34
N ASN A 69 8.59 20.47 -1.07
CA ASN A 69 9.70 20.37 -2.02
C ASN A 69 9.37 21.00 -3.38
N ALA A 70 8.09 21.23 -3.70
CA ALA A 70 7.67 21.85 -4.94
C ALA A 70 8.08 23.33 -5.06
N HIS A 71 8.26 24.04 -3.94
CA HIS A 71 8.74 25.43 -3.94
C HIS A 71 10.15 25.60 -4.53
N ASN A 72 10.93 24.53 -4.58
CA ASN A 72 12.29 24.52 -5.16
C ASN A 72 12.33 23.93 -6.58
N ASN A 73 11.20 23.75 -7.26
CA ASN A 73 11.05 23.15 -8.61
C ASN A 73 11.72 21.78 -8.81
N VAL A 74 12.10 21.08 -7.74
CA VAL A 74 12.81 19.80 -7.84
C VAL A 74 12.12 18.75 -6.99
N ILE A 75 11.02 18.21 -7.49
CA ILE A 75 10.52 16.95 -6.97
C ILE A 75 11.41 15.84 -7.54
N THR A 76 12.51 15.54 -6.87
CA THR A 76 13.48 14.55 -7.34
C THR A 76 13.09 13.15 -6.92
N ILE A 77 12.82 12.31 -7.91
CA ILE A 77 12.86 10.86 -7.74
C ILE A 77 14.29 10.50 -7.35
N SER A 78 14.46 9.67 -6.34
CA SER A 78 15.76 9.26 -5.84
C SER A 78 15.80 7.74 -5.60
N ARG A 79 17.01 7.21 -5.36
CA ARG A 79 17.19 5.82 -4.94
C ARG A 79 17.15 5.72 -3.42
N THR A 80 16.82 4.53 -2.94
CA THR A 80 16.81 4.18 -1.52
C THR A 80 18.24 4.22 -0.97
N THR A 81 18.40 4.89 0.16
CA THR A 81 19.67 4.94 0.91
C THR A 81 19.75 3.80 1.93
N SER A 82 20.94 3.54 2.49
CA SER A 82 21.09 2.55 3.57
C SER A 82 20.19 2.86 4.77
N ARG A 83 20.05 4.14 5.13
CA ARG A 83 19.14 4.57 6.20
C ARG A 83 17.69 4.23 5.89
N ASP A 84 17.25 4.45 4.64
CA ASP A 84 15.89 4.12 4.20
C ASP A 84 15.63 2.62 4.32
N TRP A 85 16.62 1.77 3.99
CA TRP A 85 16.50 0.31 4.11
C TRP A 85 16.34 -0.15 5.56
N TYR A 86 17.02 0.47 6.53
CA TYR A 86 16.79 0.18 7.95
C TYR A 86 15.36 0.54 8.39
N ILE A 87 14.84 1.66 7.90
CA ILE A 87 13.45 2.06 8.18
C ILE A 87 12.48 1.08 7.53
N CYS A 88 12.71 0.68 6.27
CA CYS A 88 11.90 -0.34 5.58
C CYS A 88 11.89 -1.67 6.35
N ALA A 89 13.04 -2.13 6.83
CA ALA A 89 13.14 -3.34 7.63
C ALA A 89 12.33 -3.21 8.95
N GLY A 90 12.45 -2.08 9.64
CA GLY A 90 11.68 -1.80 10.85
C GLY A 90 10.17 -1.76 10.61
N LEU A 91 9.73 -1.07 9.55
CA LEU A 91 8.32 -1.02 9.16
C LEU A 91 7.79 -2.39 8.75
N GLY A 92 8.56 -3.14 7.96
CA GLY A 92 8.20 -4.50 7.55
C GLY A 92 8.04 -5.43 8.74
N LEU A 93 9.00 -5.43 9.66
CA LEU A 93 8.96 -6.24 10.88
C LEU A 93 7.77 -5.84 11.78
N PHE A 94 7.55 -4.54 11.96
CA PHE A 94 6.39 -4.04 12.70
C PHE A 94 5.08 -4.52 12.07
N SER A 95 4.92 -4.39 10.75
CA SER A 95 3.72 -4.85 10.05
C SER A 95 3.51 -6.35 10.17
N LEU A 96 4.57 -7.15 9.95
CA LEU A 96 4.51 -8.60 10.12
C LEU A 96 4.05 -8.99 11.52
N THR A 97 4.63 -8.38 12.55
CA THR A 97 4.27 -8.66 13.95
C THR A 97 2.84 -8.22 14.25
N PHE A 98 2.49 -7.00 13.86
CA PHE A 98 1.17 -6.42 14.13
C PHE A 98 0.04 -7.21 13.45
N VAL A 99 0.16 -7.47 12.16
CA VAL A 99 -0.88 -8.18 11.40
C VAL A 99 -0.98 -9.64 11.83
N THR A 100 0.15 -10.31 12.11
CA THR A 100 0.15 -11.66 12.70
C THR A 100 -0.59 -11.68 14.04
N THR A 101 -0.35 -10.68 14.90
CA THR A 101 -1.05 -10.56 16.18
C THR A 101 -2.56 -10.37 15.99
N VAL A 102 -2.98 -9.55 15.02
CA VAL A 102 -4.40 -9.36 14.69
C VAL A 102 -5.04 -10.69 14.25
N TYR A 103 -4.40 -11.45 13.36
CA TYR A 103 -4.90 -12.76 12.95
C TYR A 103 -4.87 -13.79 14.10
N TYR A 104 -3.85 -13.76 14.94
CA TYR A 104 -3.78 -14.61 16.13
C TYR A 104 -4.93 -14.35 17.09
N LEU A 105 -5.32 -13.08 17.29
CA LEU A 105 -6.43 -12.65 18.13
C LEU A 105 -7.79 -12.68 17.40
N LYS A 106 -7.83 -13.03 16.13
CA LYS A 106 -9.06 -13.04 15.33
C LYS A 106 -10.22 -13.79 15.99
N PRO A 107 -10.05 -15.03 16.56
CA PRO A 107 -11.14 -15.73 17.23
C PRO A 107 -11.68 -14.97 18.46
N PHE A 108 -10.81 -14.32 19.22
CA PHE A 108 -11.18 -13.47 20.36
C PHE A 108 -11.95 -12.22 19.92
N ILE A 109 -11.50 -11.55 18.84
CA ILE A 109 -12.17 -10.37 18.29
C ILE A 109 -13.55 -10.73 17.74
N GLN A 110 -13.67 -11.87 17.04
CA GLN A 110 -14.94 -12.36 16.49
C GLN A 110 -15.94 -12.81 17.57
N ASN A 111 -15.44 -13.21 18.76
CA ASN A 111 -16.26 -13.57 19.93
C ASN A 111 -16.57 -12.37 20.83
N ASN A 112 -16.75 -11.17 20.26
CA ASN A 112 -17.06 -9.92 20.99
C ASN A 112 -16.08 -9.63 22.16
N PHE A 113 -14.79 -9.91 21.97
CA PHE A 113 -13.74 -9.76 22.96
C PHE A 113 -13.94 -10.61 24.22
N SER A 114 -14.63 -11.75 24.11
CA SER A 114 -14.77 -12.73 25.18
C SER A 114 -13.81 -13.91 24.96
N MET A 115 -13.15 -14.35 26.01
CA MET A 115 -12.26 -15.53 25.99
C MET A 115 -13.03 -16.85 26.21
N GLU A 116 -14.34 -16.81 26.51
CA GLU A 116 -15.13 -18.02 26.76
C GLU A 116 -15.24 -18.87 25.51
N GLY A 117 -14.71 -20.10 25.59
CA GLY A 117 -14.74 -21.06 24.48
C GLY A 117 -13.81 -20.73 23.32
N VAL A 118 -12.91 -19.75 23.46
CA VAL A 118 -11.96 -19.33 22.42
C VAL A 118 -10.62 -20.01 22.65
N ALA A 119 -10.16 -20.80 21.66
CA ALA A 119 -8.78 -21.30 21.61
C ALA A 119 -7.95 -20.36 20.73
N LEU A 120 -6.92 -19.75 21.30
CA LEU A 120 -5.93 -18.97 20.54
C LEU A 120 -4.82 -19.90 20.07
N GLY A 121 -4.37 -19.73 18.82
CA GLY A 121 -3.29 -20.54 18.27
C GLY A 121 -3.07 -20.27 16.79
N PHE A 122 -1.92 -20.69 16.26
CA PHE A 122 -1.60 -20.63 14.84
C PHE A 122 -2.33 -21.69 14.01
N GLU A 123 -2.97 -22.65 14.67
CA GLU A 123 -3.74 -23.73 14.03
C GLU A 123 -4.97 -23.20 13.26
N HIS A 124 -5.43 -22.01 13.62
CA HIS A 124 -6.57 -21.38 12.97
C HIS A 124 -6.19 -20.53 11.73
N PHE A 125 -4.88 -20.40 11.47
CA PHE A 125 -4.42 -19.60 10.33
C PHE A 125 -4.68 -20.34 9.01
N LEU A 126 -5.40 -19.67 8.13
CA LEU A 126 -5.53 -20.12 6.75
C LEU A 126 -4.25 -19.82 5.96
N PRO A 127 -3.88 -20.64 4.99
CA PRO A 127 -2.73 -20.37 4.12
C PRO A 127 -2.81 -18.97 3.44
N THR A 128 -4.02 -18.48 3.15
CA THR A 128 -4.27 -17.16 2.60
C THR A 128 -3.94 -16.05 3.57
N GLU A 129 -4.07 -16.26 4.88
CA GLU A 129 -3.77 -15.26 5.92
C GLU A 129 -2.27 -15.05 6.07
N TYR A 130 -1.44 -16.08 5.92
CA TYR A 130 0.02 -15.91 5.87
C TYR A 130 0.45 -15.05 4.67
N VAL A 131 -0.19 -15.26 3.52
CA VAL A 131 0.07 -14.45 2.33
C VAL A 131 -0.40 -13.00 2.56
N ASP A 132 -1.56 -12.79 3.17
CA ASP A 132 -2.06 -11.47 3.55
C ASP A 132 -1.11 -10.72 4.48
N VAL A 133 -0.59 -11.38 5.52
CA VAL A 133 0.42 -10.82 6.45
C VAL A 133 1.64 -10.32 5.67
N PHE A 134 2.13 -11.13 4.75
CA PHE A 134 3.31 -10.81 3.95
C PHE A 134 3.06 -9.67 2.96
N THR A 135 1.96 -9.74 2.20
CA THR A 135 1.62 -8.69 1.22
C THR A 135 1.32 -7.35 1.89
N THR A 136 0.68 -7.37 3.07
CA THR A 136 0.45 -6.16 3.87
C THR A 136 1.77 -5.49 4.24
N ALA A 137 2.77 -6.25 4.69
CA ALA A 137 4.09 -5.70 4.99
C ALA A 137 4.77 -5.08 3.76
N ILE A 138 4.67 -5.74 2.60
CA ILE A 138 5.17 -5.25 1.31
C ILE A 138 4.50 -3.91 0.95
N PHE A 139 3.19 -3.84 1.02
CA PHE A 139 2.44 -2.63 0.67
C PHE A 139 2.71 -1.47 1.63
N LEU A 140 2.87 -1.76 2.91
CA LEU A 140 3.19 -0.75 3.93
C LEU A 140 4.56 -0.11 3.65
N VAL A 141 5.56 -0.91 3.32
CA VAL A 141 6.89 -0.43 2.93
C VAL A 141 6.82 0.30 1.58
N GLY A 142 6.12 -0.25 0.60
CA GLY A 142 5.93 0.38 -0.72
C GLY A 142 5.32 1.77 -0.61
N MET A 143 4.28 1.95 0.21
CA MET A 143 3.64 3.24 0.42
C MET A 143 4.57 4.27 1.09
N TRP A 144 5.38 3.83 2.07
CA TRP A 144 6.38 4.71 2.69
C TRP A 144 7.45 5.16 1.68
N LEU A 145 7.97 4.23 0.87
CA LEU A 145 8.93 4.55 -0.18
C LEU A 145 8.33 5.47 -1.26
N MET A 146 7.04 5.29 -1.61
CA MET A 146 6.32 6.18 -2.52
C MET A 146 6.24 7.60 -1.95
N ALA A 147 5.89 7.76 -0.67
CA ALA A 147 5.83 9.06 -0.01
C ALA A 147 7.20 9.77 -0.01
N LYS A 148 8.29 9.00 0.06
CA LYS A 148 9.68 9.49 -0.04
C LYS A 148 10.18 9.62 -1.49
N ARG A 149 9.35 9.29 -2.50
CA ARG A 149 9.71 9.28 -3.93
C ARG A 149 10.94 8.43 -4.25
N LYS A 150 11.06 7.29 -3.59
CA LYS A 150 12.10 6.31 -3.87
C LYS A 150 11.63 5.38 -5.00
N ILE A 151 12.46 5.21 -6.05
CA ILE A 151 12.08 4.40 -7.21
C ILE A 151 11.76 2.96 -6.83
N GLU A 152 12.40 2.45 -5.78
CA GLU A 152 12.22 1.09 -5.30
C GLU A 152 10.80 0.81 -4.80
N ASN A 153 9.98 1.85 -4.54
CA ASN A 153 8.56 1.66 -4.21
C ASN A 153 7.84 0.79 -5.25
N TRP A 154 8.16 1.00 -6.52
CA TRP A 154 7.52 0.26 -7.62
C TRP A 154 7.80 -1.23 -7.57
N ILE A 155 8.97 -1.65 -7.08
CA ILE A 155 9.32 -3.07 -6.91
C ILE A 155 8.39 -3.70 -5.87
N PHE A 156 8.14 -2.99 -4.76
CA PHE A 156 7.21 -3.46 -3.72
C PHE A 156 5.78 -3.57 -4.25
N TRP A 157 5.31 -2.59 -5.03
CA TRP A 157 3.99 -2.66 -5.66
C TRP A 157 3.91 -3.81 -6.66
N ILE A 158 4.89 -3.99 -7.55
CA ILE A 158 4.91 -5.10 -8.52
C ILE A 158 4.83 -6.45 -7.80
N VAL A 159 5.65 -6.66 -6.77
CA VAL A 159 5.70 -7.93 -6.03
C VAL A 159 4.40 -8.16 -5.25
N GLY A 160 3.93 -7.15 -4.52
CA GLY A 160 2.71 -7.24 -3.72
C GLY A 160 1.46 -7.49 -4.57
N ASP A 161 1.30 -6.71 -5.65
CA ASP A 161 0.16 -6.85 -6.56
C ASP A 161 0.18 -8.21 -7.27
N PHE A 162 1.36 -8.65 -7.75
CA PHE A 162 1.49 -9.94 -8.43
C PHE A 162 1.13 -11.12 -7.51
N ILE A 163 1.56 -11.10 -6.25
CA ILE A 163 1.19 -12.13 -5.25
C ILE A 163 -0.31 -12.05 -4.93
N SER A 164 -0.90 -10.87 -4.94
CA SER A 164 -2.30 -10.66 -4.64
C SER A 164 -3.24 -11.22 -5.72
N VAL A 165 -2.80 -11.32 -6.98
CA VAL A 165 -3.61 -11.91 -8.07
C VAL A 165 -4.10 -13.32 -7.71
N PRO A 166 -3.22 -14.33 -7.49
CA PRO A 166 -3.67 -15.67 -7.15
C PRO A 166 -4.32 -15.75 -5.75
N LEU A 167 -3.94 -14.87 -4.82
CA LEU A 167 -4.55 -14.80 -3.50
C LEU A 167 -6.04 -14.49 -3.59
N TYR A 168 -6.41 -13.45 -4.33
CA TYR A 168 -7.81 -13.04 -4.47
C TYR A 168 -8.61 -13.97 -5.38
N LEU A 169 -7.96 -14.66 -6.33
CA LEU A 169 -8.59 -15.77 -7.06
C LEU A 169 -9.00 -16.89 -6.12
N LYS A 170 -8.12 -17.31 -5.20
CA LYS A 170 -8.42 -18.35 -4.19
C LYS A 170 -9.52 -17.92 -3.22
N LYS A 171 -9.64 -16.63 -2.92
CA LYS A 171 -10.71 -16.04 -2.11
C LYS A 171 -12.05 -15.93 -2.88
N GLY A 172 -12.10 -16.28 -4.16
CA GLY A 172 -13.29 -16.15 -5.01
C GLY A 172 -13.60 -14.72 -5.47
N MET A 173 -12.66 -13.79 -5.30
CA MET A 173 -12.79 -12.37 -5.63
C MET A 173 -12.17 -12.06 -7.00
N LEU A 174 -12.84 -12.49 -8.06
CA LEU A 174 -12.34 -12.40 -9.43
C LEU A 174 -12.04 -10.96 -9.87
N PHE A 175 -12.96 -10.02 -9.57
CA PHE A 175 -12.78 -8.60 -9.96
C PHE A 175 -11.59 -7.95 -9.23
N THR A 176 -11.41 -8.24 -7.95
CA THR A 176 -10.27 -7.77 -7.16
C THR A 176 -8.97 -8.36 -7.69
N SER A 177 -8.94 -9.64 -8.05
CA SER A 177 -7.78 -10.26 -8.68
C SER A 177 -7.41 -9.58 -10.01
N PHE A 178 -8.39 -9.30 -10.85
CA PHE A 178 -8.18 -8.58 -12.10
C PHE A 178 -7.66 -7.14 -11.85
N GLN A 179 -8.16 -6.46 -10.83
CA GLN A 179 -7.67 -5.14 -10.42
C GLN A 179 -6.18 -5.18 -10.04
N TYR A 180 -5.75 -6.18 -9.26
CA TYR A 180 -4.32 -6.34 -8.91
C TYR A 180 -3.45 -6.67 -10.12
N LEU A 181 -3.98 -7.41 -11.10
CA LEU A 181 -3.28 -7.62 -12.38
C LEU A 181 -3.06 -6.30 -13.12
N LEU A 182 -4.07 -5.43 -13.20
CA LEU A 182 -3.93 -4.11 -13.81
C LEU A 182 -2.94 -3.23 -13.02
N PHE A 183 -2.98 -3.27 -11.69
CA PHE A 183 -2.03 -2.52 -10.86
C PHE A 183 -0.60 -3.01 -11.07
N THR A 184 -0.37 -4.31 -11.20
CA THR A 184 0.96 -4.88 -11.55
C THR A 184 1.47 -4.27 -12.86
N ILE A 185 0.63 -4.22 -13.90
CA ILE A 185 1.01 -3.65 -15.20
C ILE A 185 1.35 -2.16 -15.07
N ILE A 186 0.51 -1.38 -14.37
CA ILE A 186 0.75 0.05 -14.15
C ILE A 186 2.02 0.27 -13.32
N ALA A 187 2.29 -0.57 -12.33
CA ALA A 187 3.49 -0.48 -11.50
C ALA A 187 4.77 -0.74 -12.31
N ILE A 188 4.76 -1.72 -13.21
CA ILE A 188 5.87 -1.96 -14.15
C ILE A 188 6.09 -0.72 -15.03
N MET A 189 5.03 -0.14 -15.59
CA MET A 189 5.13 1.07 -16.40
C MET A 189 5.66 2.25 -15.56
N GLY A 190 5.22 2.40 -14.30
CA GLY A 190 5.69 3.42 -13.37
C GLY A 190 7.18 3.29 -13.07
N TYR A 191 7.66 2.07 -12.82
CA TYR A 191 9.08 1.80 -12.63
C TYR A 191 9.92 2.22 -13.84
N ILE A 192 9.49 1.87 -15.06
CA ILE A 192 10.18 2.22 -16.30
C ILE A 192 10.22 3.74 -16.48
N GLU A 193 9.11 4.44 -16.24
CA GLU A 193 9.01 5.88 -16.39
C GLU A 193 9.90 6.62 -15.37
N TRP A 194 9.87 6.21 -14.11
CA TRP A 194 10.72 6.79 -13.07
C TRP A 194 12.20 6.51 -13.30
N LYS A 195 12.55 5.33 -13.83
CA LYS A 195 13.92 4.99 -14.20
C LYS A 195 14.44 5.86 -15.34
N ARG A 196 13.60 6.19 -16.32
CA ARG A 196 13.95 7.14 -17.40
C ARG A 196 14.20 8.54 -16.82
N HIS A 197 13.35 8.97 -15.90
CA HIS A 197 13.48 10.27 -15.23
C HIS A 197 14.81 10.39 -14.47
N LEU A 198 15.17 9.38 -13.68
CA LEU A 198 16.46 9.33 -12.96
C LEU A 198 17.68 9.40 -13.89
N ARG A 199 17.59 8.80 -15.08
CA ARG A 199 18.68 8.80 -16.06
C ARG A 199 18.85 10.15 -16.74
N ASN A 200 17.76 10.88 -16.93
CA ASN A 200 17.73 12.14 -17.67
C ASN A 200 17.92 13.37 -16.76
N THR A 201 17.92 13.20 -15.45
CA THR A 201 18.20 14.28 -14.50
C THR A 201 19.73 14.44 -14.38
N PRO A 202 20.33 15.57 -14.78
CA PRO A 202 21.76 15.80 -14.63
C PRO A 202 22.15 15.67 -13.15
N VAL A 203 23.22 14.94 -12.88
CA VAL A 203 23.83 14.90 -11.53
C VAL A 203 24.27 16.34 -11.23
N PRO A 204 23.81 16.96 -10.11
CA PRO A 204 24.34 18.26 -9.74
C PRO A 204 25.85 18.16 -9.62
N SER A 205 26.57 18.95 -10.41
CA SER A 205 28.02 19.07 -10.28
C SER A 205 28.32 19.51 -8.85
N GLN A 206 28.98 18.67 -8.08
CA GLN A 206 29.54 19.05 -6.79
C GLN A 206 30.51 20.22 -7.04
N LYS A 207 30.09 21.41 -6.65
CA LYS A 207 30.99 22.56 -6.44
C LYS A 207 31.25 22.68 -4.96
#